data_0d7b1c1a80afa86b912d8ad64a67f6aa
#
_entry.id   0d7b1c1a80afa86b912d8ad64a67f6aa
#
_cell.length_a   1.000
_cell.length_b   1.000
_cell.length_c   1.000
_cell.angle_alpha   90.00
_cell.angle_beta   90.00
_cell.angle_gamma   90.00
#
_symmetry.space_group_name_H-M   'P 1'
#
loop_
_entity.id
_entity.type
_entity.pdbx_description
1 polymer ?
#
loop_
_entity_poly.entity_id
_entity_poly.type
_entity_poly.pdbx_seq_one_letter_code
_entity_poly.pdbx_strand_id
1 'polypeptide(L)'
;PTLVANYIPAGIEVMLQSENGLLGMGEFPDEETIDADMINAGKQTVTAQTGAAIFDSAQSFAMIRGGHVDLTVLGAFEVDVAGNIASWMIPGKMVKGMGGAMDLVAGARNIIVVMTHASKNGESKLLPQCTLPLTGVGCIRRVLTDLALLEIVDGAFVLREVAPGVSPDEVIRKTAGRLIVADDVREMRFS
;
A
#
# COMPACT_ATOMS: atom_id res chain seq x y z
N PRO A 1 -4.76 -2.90 -2.57
CA PRO A 1 -3.85 -3.46 -1.53
C PRO A 1 -4.41 -4.68 -0.82
N THR A 2 -5.70 -4.74 -0.49
CA THR A 2 -6.32 -5.87 0.25
C THR A 2 -6.11 -7.24 -0.39
N LEU A 3 -5.98 -7.32 -1.70
CA LEU A 3 -5.73 -8.58 -2.42
C LEU A 3 -4.28 -9.07 -2.30
N VAL A 4 -3.35 -8.27 -1.80
CA VAL A 4 -1.92 -8.66 -1.68
C VAL A 4 -1.76 -9.92 -0.82
N ALA A 5 -2.58 -10.07 0.21
CA ALA A 5 -2.58 -11.26 1.06
C ALA A 5 -2.78 -12.58 0.29
N ASN A 6 -3.54 -12.56 -0.82
CA ASN A 6 -3.81 -13.74 -1.64
C ASN A 6 -2.60 -14.19 -2.49
N TYR A 7 -1.57 -13.36 -2.56
CA TYR A 7 -0.37 -13.60 -3.38
C TYR A 7 0.88 -13.82 -2.53
N ILE A 8 0.72 -14.10 -1.24
CA ILE A 8 1.85 -14.48 -0.38
C ILE A 8 2.32 -15.86 -0.81
N PRO A 9 3.61 -16.02 -1.21
CA PRO A 9 4.11 -17.31 -1.66
C PRO A 9 4.05 -18.36 -0.56
N ALA A 10 3.80 -19.62 -0.96
CA ALA A 10 3.84 -20.74 -0.02
C ALA A 10 5.21 -20.83 0.67
N GLY A 11 5.21 -21.08 1.99
CA GLY A 11 6.43 -21.20 2.79
C GLY A 11 6.94 -19.89 3.39
N ILE A 12 6.29 -18.75 3.10
CA ILE A 12 6.54 -17.49 3.80
C ILE A 12 5.55 -17.39 4.96
N GLU A 13 6.06 -17.40 6.18
CA GLU A 13 5.24 -17.16 7.37
C GLU A 13 4.96 -15.66 7.53
N VAL A 14 3.69 -15.30 7.49
CA VAL A 14 3.22 -13.92 7.67
C VAL A 14 2.05 -13.92 8.65
N MET A 15 2.12 -13.07 9.66
CA MET A 15 0.99 -12.81 10.53
C MET A 15 0.26 -11.55 10.05
N LEU A 16 -0.92 -11.72 9.51
CA LEU A 16 -1.75 -10.63 9.00
C LEU A 16 -2.53 -9.97 10.13
N GLN A 17 -2.46 -8.64 10.19
CA GLN A 17 -3.28 -7.82 11.07
C GLN A 17 -4.32 -7.04 10.26
N SER A 18 -5.54 -7.03 10.77
CA SER A 18 -6.57 -6.07 10.36
C SER A 18 -6.69 -4.99 11.45
N GLU A 19 -6.62 -3.72 11.04
CA GLU A 19 -6.58 -2.58 11.99
C GLU A 19 -7.85 -2.47 12.84
N ASN A 20 -8.95 -3.08 12.42
CA ASN A 20 -10.20 -3.14 13.19
C ASN A 20 -10.12 -4.02 14.44
N GLY A 21 -9.05 -4.85 14.61
CA GLY A 21 -8.79 -5.57 15.84
C GLY A 21 -8.59 -7.09 15.70
N LEU A 22 -8.16 -7.58 14.55
CA LEU A 22 -7.84 -8.99 14.33
C LEU A 22 -6.36 -9.16 14.00
N LEU A 23 -5.64 -9.96 14.78
CA LEU A 23 -4.28 -10.44 14.49
C LEU A 23 -4.33 -11.94 14.22
N GLY A 24 -3.72 -12.40 13.15
CA GLY A 24 -3.81 -13.78 12.68
C GLY A 24 -5.04 -13.99 11.78
N MET A 25 -5.27 -13.05 10.86
CA MET A 25 -6.31 -13.16 9.84
C MET A 25 -6.03 -14.38 8.94
N GLY A 26 -7.05 -15.20 8.74
CA GLY A 26 -7.02 -16.39 7.91
C GLY A 26 -7.59 -16.18 6.50
N GLU A 27 -7.97 -17.27 5.89
CA GLU A 27 -8.52 -17.31 4.54
C GLU A 27 -9.96 -16.75 4.49
N PHE A 28 -10.49 -16.56 3.29
CA PHE A 28 -11.90 -16.27 3.09
C PHE A 28 -12.74 -17.49 3.51
N PRO A 29 -13.83 -17.29 4.28
CA PRO A 29 -14.69 -18.37 4.71
C PRO A 29 -15.51 -18.93 3.54
N ASP A 30 -15.93 -20.18 3.69
CA ASP A 30 -17.01 -20.78 2.92
C ASP A 30 -18.41 -20.46 3.55
N GLU A 31 -19.48 -20.99 2.94
CA GLU A 31 -20.85 -20.75 3.41
C GLU A 31 -21.12 -21.32 4.81
N GLU A 32 -20.36 -22.34 5.25
CA GLU A 32 -20.54 -23.00 6.55
C GLU A 32 -19.77 -22.30 7.67
N THR A 33 -18.67 -21.62 7.33
CA THR A 33 -17.73 -21.00 8.29
C THR A 33 -17.82 -19.48 8.33
N ILE A 34 -18.70 -18.87 7.53
CA ILE A 34 -18.86 -17.43 7.45
C ILE A 34 -19.39 -16.83 8.76
N ASP A 35 -18.66 -15.85 9.27
CA ASP A 35 -19.07 -15.01 10.40
C ASP A 35 -19.08 -13.54 9.94
N ALA A 36 -20.27 -12.92 9.99
CA ALA A 36 -20.45 -11.55 9.51
C ALA A 36 -19.68 -10.50 10.35
N ASP A 37 -19.33 -10.82 11.60
CA ASP A 37 -18.58 -9.93 12.48
C ASP A 37 -17.06 -10.04 12.29
N MET A 38 -16.60 -11.12 11.62
CA MET A 38 -15.19 -11.34 11.31
C MET A 38 -14.83 -10.74 9.94
N ILE A 39 -14.41 -9.50 9.94
CA ILE A 39 -14.10 -8.76 8.71
C ILE A 39 -12.66 -8.22 8.68
N ASN A 40 -12.10 -8.16 7.47
CA ASN A 40 -10.83 -7.47 7.23
C ASN A 40 -11.02 -5.95 7.03
N ALA A 41 -9.91 -5.23 6.86
CA ALA A 41 -9.89 -3.79 6.56
C ALA A 41 -10.69 -3.41 5.29
N GLY A 42 -10.83 -4.34 4.35
CA GLY A 42 -11.64 -4.18 3.13
C GLY A 42 -13.11 -4.48 3.33
N LYS A 43 -13.55 -4.78 4.56
CA LYS A 43 -14.93 -5.17 4.91
C LYS A 43 -15.38 -6.48 4.26
N GLN A 44 -14.45 -7.36 3.97
CA GLN A 44 -14.72 -8.72 3.51
C GLN A 44 -14.64 -9.66 4.71
N THR A 45 -15.52 -10.66 4.77
CA THR A 45 -15.48 -11.70 5.80
C THR A 45 -14.21 -12.54 5.68
N VAL A 46 -13.59 -12.84 6.82
CA VAL A 46 -12.36 -13.64 6.90
C VAL A 46 -12.48 -14.63 8.07
N THR A 47 -11.66 -15.68 8.03
CA THR A 47 -11.51 -16.59 9.16
C THR A 47 -10.38 -16.10 10.09
N ALA A 48 -10.30 -16.65 11.28
CA ALA A 48 -9.18 -16.48 12.20
C ALA A 48 -8.31 -17.74 12.19
N GLN A 49 -6.99 -17.57 12.10
CA GLN A 49 -6.06 -18.69 12.22
C GLN A 49 -6.02 -19.23 13.66
N THR A 50 -5.58 -20.47 13.84
CA THR A 50 -5.33 -21.00 15.17
C THR A 50 -4.30 -20.14 15.89
N GLY A 51 -4.65 -19.65 17.08
CA GLY A 51 -3.79 -18.73 17.85
C GLY A 51 -4.01 -17.25 17.49
N ALA A 52 -4.99 -16.92 16.66
CA ALA A 52 -5.38 -15.54 16.40
C ALA A 52 -5.85 -14.83 17.68
N ALA A 53 -5.72 -13.51 17.70
CA ALA A 53 -6.18 -12.67 18.79
C ALA A 53 -7.15 -11.59 18.26
N ILE A 54 -8.24 -11.39 19.01
CA ILE A 54 -9.23 -10.34 18.77
C ILE A 54 -9.13 -9.34 19.93
N PHE A 55 -9.06 -8.05 19.60
CA PHE A 55 -8.92 -6.98 20.57
C PHE A 55 -9.64 -5.72 20.07
N ASP A 56 -9.79 -4.75 20.94
CA ASP A 56 -10.42 -3.50 20.57
C ASP A 56 -9.55 -2.64 19.64
N SER A 57 -10.15 -1.66 18.99
CA SER A 57 -9.46 -0.77 18.06
C SER A 57 -8.39 0.06 18.74
N ALA A 58 -8.54 0.44 20.01
CA ALA A 58 -7.54 1.20 20.74
C ALA A 58 -6.24 0.40 20.89
N GLN A 59 -6.35 -0.87 21.24
CA GLN A 59 -5.19 -1.78 21.33
C GLN A 59 -4.57 -2.03 19.95
N SER A 60 -5.40 -2.21 18.90
CA SER A 60 -4.90 -2.37 17.53
C SER A 60 -4.06 -1.17 17.09
N PHE A 61 -4.58 0.05 17.27
CA PHE A 61 -3.85 1.27 16.91
C PHE A 61 -2.65 1.53 17.82
N ALA A 62 -2.70 1.13 19.09
CA ALA A 62 -1.52 1.18 19.96
C ALA A 62 -0.38 0.30 19.45
N MET A 63 -0.67 -0.90 18.95
CA MET A 63 0.32 -1.77 18.32
C MET A 63 0.90 -1.16 17.05
N ILE A 64 0.06 -0.59 16.20
CA ILE A 64 0.50 0.09 14.96
C ILE A 64 1.45 1.25 15.31
N ARG A 65 1.02 2.18 16.18
CA ARG A 65 1.82 3.35 16.62
C ARG A 65 3.06 2.96 17.39
N GLY A 66 3.02 1.84 18.11
CA GLY A 66 4.16 1.28 18.84
C GLY A 66 5.24 0.64 17.96
N GLY A 67 5.05 0.64 16.62
CA GLY A 67 6.03 0.07 15.69
C GLY A 67 6.05 -1.45 15.67
N HIS A 68 4.95 -2.11 16.04
CA HIS A 68 4.84 -3.57 16.04
C HIS A 68 4.36 -4.14 14.69
N VAL A 69 4.08 -3.27 13.70
CA VAL A 69 3.76 -3.66 12.33
C VAL A 69 5.01 -3.50 11.46
N ASP A 70 5.54 -4.60 10.95
CA ASP A 70 6.77 -4.60 10.16
C ASP A 70 6.56 -4.05 8.75
N LEU A 71 5.41 -4.33 8.13
CA LEU A 71 5.07 -3.91 6.78
C LEU A 71 3.60 -3.54 6.68
N THR A 72 3.33 -2.39 6.07
CA THR A 72 1.98 -2.03 5.62
C THR A 72 1.94 -1.79 4.11
N VAL A 73 0.84 -2.19 3.48
CA VAL A 73 0.59 -1.99 2.05
C VAL A 73 -0.62 -1.08 1.89
N LEU A 74 -0.40 0.10 1.33
CA LEU A 74 -1.43 1.13 1.20
C LEU A 74 -1.73 1.46 -0.25
N GLY A 75 -2.98 1.82 -0.53
CA GLY A 75 -3.36 2.47 -1.78
C GLY A 75 -3.19 3.98 -1.69
N ALA A 76 -2.96 4.65 -2.83
CA ALA A 76 -2.86 6.09 -2.89
C ALA A 76 -3.56 6.69 -4.10
N PHE A 77 -3.95 7.97 -3.99
CA PHE A 77 -4.33 8.81 -5.13
C PHE A 77 -3.11 9.47 -5.74
N GLU A 78 -2.18 9.95 -4.89
CA GLU A 78 -0.95 10.62 -5.29
C GLU A 78 0.19 10.25 -4.33
N VAL A 79 1.40 10.18 -4.88
CA VAL A 79 2.68 10.15 -4.14
C VAL A 79 3.64 11.12 -4.80
N ASP A 80 4.44 11.83 -4.02
CA ASP A 80 5.42 12.75 -4.57
C ASP A 80 6.88 12.37 -4.27
N VAL A 81 7.79 13.10 -4.90
CA VAL A 81 9.24 12.85 -4.79
C VAL A 81 9.82 13.08 -3.40
N ALA A 82 9.09 13.77 -2.51
CA ALA A 82 9.46 13.94 -1.11
C ALA A 82 8.99 12.78 -0.22
N GLY A 83 8.26 11.81 -0.79
CA GLY A 83 7.70 10.69 -0.05
C GLY A 83 6.40 11.02 0.68
N ASN A 84 5.71 12.07 0.29
CA ASN A 84 4.38 12.38 0.78
C ASN A 84 3.34 11.48 0.10
N ILE A 85 2.26 11.17 0.81
CA ILE A 85 1.15 10.36 0.30
C ILE A 85 -0.18 11.06 0.53
N ALA A 86 -1.06 11.02 -0.48
CA ALA A 86 -2.45 11.45 -0.39
C ALA A 86 -3.37 10.29 -0.80
N SER A 87 -4.27 9.88 0.10
CA SER A 87 -5.06 8.66 -0.11
C SER A 87 -6.52 8.74 0.38
N TRP A 88 -6.91 9.81 1.06
CA TRP A 88 -8.18 9.81 1.79
C TRP A 88 -9.25 10.73 1.23
N MET A 89 -8.88 11.79 0.49
CA MET A 89 -9.84 12.76 -0.01
C MET A 89 -9.43 13.33 -1.38
N ILE A 90 -10.41 13.54 -2.24
CA ILE A 90 -10.32 14.39 -3.43
C ILE A 90 -11.33 15.52 -3.22
N PRO A 91 -10.88 16.77 -2.96
CA PRO A 91 -11.77 17.88 -2.65
C PRO A 91 -12.88 18.08 -3.69
N GLY A 92 -14.10 18.29 -3.21
CA GLY A 92 -15.27 18.48 -4.07
C GLY A 92 -15.76 17.25 -4.84
N LYS A 93 -15.05 16.09 -4.73
CA LYS A 93 -15.39 14.89 -5.51
C LYS A 93 -15.59 13.65 -4.67
N MET A 94 -14.72 13.40 -3.70
CA MET A 94 -14.76 12.16 -2.91
C MET A 94 -14.07 12.33 -1.56
N VAL A 95 -14.71 11.82 -0.51
CA VAL A 95 -14.10 11.62 0.81
C VAL A 95 -14.25 10.15 1.18
N LYS A 96 -13.13 9.40 1.15
CA LYS A 96 -13.11 8.01 1.61
C LYS A 96 -12.97 7.89 3.12
N GLY A 97 -12.55 8.97 3.78
CA GLY A 97 -12.15 8.95 5.17
C GLY A 97 -10.70 8.47 5.35
N MET A 98 -10.12 8.84 6.48
CA MET A 98 -8.72 8.53 6.79
C MET A 98 -8.53 7.06 7.18
N GLY A 99 -9.53 6.45 7.84
CA GLY A 99 -9.40 5.11 8.41
C GLY A 99 -8.13 5.02 9.27
N GLY A 100 -7.47 3.87 9.23
CA GLY A 100 -6.18 3.64 9.90
C GLY A 100 -4.95 4.13 9.13
N ALA A 101 -5.10 4.73 7.94
CA ALA A 101 -3.96 5.02 7.08
C ALA A 101 -2.96 5.99 7.70
N MET A 102 -3.44 7.02 8.42
CA MET A 102 -2.54 8.00 9.09
C MET A 102 -1.73 7.37 10.23
N ASP A 103 -2.32 6.44 10.96
CA ASP A 103 -1.61 5.69 12.01
C ASP A 103 -0.60 4.70 11.42
N LEU A 104 -0.98 4.03 10.32
CA LEU A 104 -0.08 3.11 9.61
C LEU A 104 1.14 3.82 9.03
N VAL A 105 0.97 4.99 8.41
CA VAL A 105 2.12 5.75 7.87
C VAL A 105 3.00 6.36 8.96
N ALA A 106 2.47 6.56 10.16
CA ALA A 106 3.22 7.06 11.31
C ALA A 106 3.96 5.96 12.09
N GLY A 107 3.40 4.74 12.14
CA GLY A 107 3.85 3.69 13.04
C GLY A 107 4.46 2.45 12.38
N ALA A 108 4.09 2.09 11.15
CA ALA A 108 4.64 0.91 10.49
C ALA A 108 6.12 1.10 10.12
N ARG A 109 6.92 0.04 10.29
CA ARG A 109 8.36 0.09 10.01
C ARG A 109 8.68 0.24 8.54
N ASN A 110 7.90 -0.41 7.68
CA ASN A 110 8.02 -0.34 6.24
C ASN A 110 6.66 -0.07 5.60
N ILE A 111 6.64 0.78 4.61
CA ILE A 111 5.43 1.15 3.88
C ILE A 111 5.67 0.94 2.39
N ILE A 112 4.79 0.16 1.77
CA ILE A 112 4.75 0.02 0.31
C ILE A 112 3.42 0.59 -0.18
N VAL A 113 3.48 1.52 -1.10
CA VAL A 113 2.28 2.00 -1.79
C VAL A 113 2.05 1.14 -3.04
N VAL A 114 0.83 0.63 -3.19
CA VAL A 114 0.40 -0.13 -4.39
C VAL A 114 -0.74 0.61 -5.05
N MET A 115 -0.53 1.10 -6.28
CA MET A 115 -1.51 1.90 -7.00
C MET A 115 -1.31 1.80 -8.51
N THR A 116 -2.28 2.27 -9.31
CA THR A 116 -2.04 2.49 -10.74
C THR A 116 -1.10 3.68 -10.96
N HIS A 117 -0.22 3.59 -11.94
CA HIS A 117 0.79 4.63 -12.25
C HIS A 117 0.14 5.95 -12.66
N ALA A 118 -0.94 5.86 -13.42
CA ALA A 118 -1.69 6.99 -13.91
C ALA A 118 -3.18 6.88 -13.58
N SER A 119 -3.89 7.99 -13.68
CA SER A 119 -5.34 8.06 -13.61
C SER A 119 -6.00 7.43 -14.85
N LYS A 120 -7.32 7.26 -14.84
CA LYS A 120 -8.09 6.80 -16.02
C LYS A 120 -7.93 7.73 -17.22
N ASN A 121 -7.59 9.00 -16.98
CA ASN A 121 -7.38 10.02 -18.03
C ASN A 121 -5.93 10.09 -18.49
N GLY A 122 -5.04 9.21 -17.97
CA GLY A 122 -3.62 9.19 -18.32
C GLY A 122 -2.74 10.16 -17.51
N GLU A 123 -3.31 10.89 -16.55
CA GLU A 123 -2.53 11.81 -15.70
C GLU A 123 -1.69 11.02 -14.69
N SER A 124 -0.41 11.40 -14.54
CA SER A 124 0.47 10.77 -13.56
C SER A 124 -0.05 10.93 -12.13
N LYS A 125 0.11 9.89 -11.33
CA LYS A 125 -0.13 9.92 -9.88
C LYS A 125 1.18 10.02 -9.08
N LEU A 126 2.30 9.98 -9.79
CA LEU A 126 3.65 10.16 -9.27
C LEU A 126 4.11 11.59 -9.61
N LEU A 127 4.07 12.47 -8.62
CA LEU A 127 4.11 13.91 -8.83
C LEU A 127 5.41 14.54 -8.29
N PRO A 128 5.77 15.75 -8.76
CA PRO A 128 6.79 16.55 -8.09
C PRO A 128 6.39 16.95 -6.67
N GLN A 129 5.08 17.21 -6.47
CA GLN A 129 4.47 17.57 -5.19
C GLN A 129 2.99 17.13 -5.22
N CYS A 130 2.53 16.49 -4.14
CA CYS A 130 1.11 16.13 -3.99
C CYS A 130 0.24 17.39 -4.03
N THR A 131 -0.90 17.28 -4.74
CA THR A 131 -1.90 18.35 -4.86
C THR A 131 -3.11 18.12 -3.97
N LEU A 132 -3.32 16.89 -3.56
CA LEU A 132 -4.41 16.46 -2.68
C LEU A 132 -4.01 16.54 -1.20
N PRO A 133 -5.00 16.61 -0.28
CA PRO A 133 -4.75 16.58 1.16
C PRO A 133 -3.94 15.34 1.57
N LEU A 134 -2.85 15.57 2.28
CA LEU A 134 -1.90 14.53 2.64
C LEU A 134 -2.45 13.58 3.71
N THR A 135 -2.10 12.32 3.59
CA THR A 135 -2.27 11.26 4.59
C THR A 135 -1.03 11.15 5.47
N GLY A 136 0.15 11.34 4.88
CA GLY A 136 1.44 11.29 5.56
C GLY A 136 2.49 12.11 4.81
N VAL A 137 3.52 12.54 5.55
CA VAL A 137 4.60 13.39 5.05
C VAL A 137 5.93 12.67 5.16
N GLY A 138 6.68 12.57 4.04
CA GLY A 138 8.03 12.02 3.99
C GLY A 138 8.15 10.56 4.44
N CYS A 139 7.05 9.80 4.42
CA CYS A 139 6.97 8.46 4.98
C CYS A 139 7.07 7.33 3.93
N ILE A 140 6.88 7.63 2.66
CA ILE A 140 6.91 6.65 1.59
C ILE A 140 8.31 6.53 1.01
N ARG A 141 8.79 5.29 0.93
CA ARG A 141 10.08 4.96 0.32
C ARG A 141 9.94 4.09 -0.92
N ARG A 142 8.84 3.33 -1.07
CA ARG A 142 8.61 2.43 -2.20
C ARG A 142 7.20 2.56 -2.73
N VAL A 143 7.10 2.60 -4.05
CA VAL A 143 5.83 2.62 -4.78
C VAL A 143 5.87 1.54 -5.84
N LEU A 144 4.92 0.61 -5.78
CA LEU A 144 4.66 -0.40 -6.78
C LEU A 144 3.45 0.00 -7.60
N THR A 145 3.61 0.03 -8.91
CA THR A 145 2.53 0.34 -9.84
C THR A 145 2.31 -0.79 -10.84
N ASP A 146 1.29 -0.66 -11.67
CA ASP A 146 1.07 -1.53 -12.83
C ASP A 146 2.19 -1.45 -13.90
N LEU A 147 3.10 -0.45 -13.80
CA LEU A 147 4.20 -0.28 -14.75
C LEU A 147 5.57 -0.52 -14.14
N ALA A 148 5.77 -0.26 -12.86
CA ALA A 148 7.09 -0.18 -12.28
C ALA A 148 7.14 -0.33 -10.76
N LEU A 149 8.29 -0.77 -10.24
CA LEU A 149 8.72 -0.59 -8.86
C LEU A 149 9.67 0.61 -8.79
N LEU A 150 9.32 1.55 -7.94
CA LEU A 150 10.04 2.80 -7.74
C LEU A 150 10.47 2.95 -6.28
N GLU A 151 11.66 3.45 -6.05
CA GLU A 151 12.10 3.92 -4.74
C GLU A 151 12.16 5.45 -4.72
N ILE A 152 11.92 6.06 -3.58
CA ILE A 152 12.05 7.51 -3.39
C ILE A 152 13.37 7.76 -2.67
N VAL A 153 14.29 8.44 -3.35
CA VAL A 153 15.64 8.76 -2.86
C VAL A 153 15.99 10.18 -3.28
N ASP A 154 16.43 10.99 -2.34
CA ASP A 154 16.96 12.35 -2.55
C ASP A 154 16.07 13.23 -3.46
N GLY A 155 14.76 13.21 -3.22
CA GLY A 155 13.80 14.03 -3.95
C GLY A 155 13.57 13.57 -5.39
N ALA A 156 13.73 12.29 -5.69
CA ALA A 156 13.45 11.68 -6.98
C ALA A 156 12.82 10.29 -6.81
N PHE A 157 12.05 9.87 -7.79
CA PHE A 157 11.71 8.47 -8.02
C PHE A 157 12.89 7.79 -8.71
N VAL A 158 13.36 6.67 -8.16
CA VAL A 158 14.39 5.82 -8.76
C VAL A 158 13.72 4.57 -9.30
N LEU A 159 13.77 4.37 -10.61
CA LEU A 159 13.20 3.19 -11.27
C LEU A 159 14.09 1.98 -10.97
N ARG A 160 13.53 0.97 -10.30
CA ARG A 160 14.22 -0.28 -9.95
C ARG A 160 13.80 -1.44 -10.85
N GLU A 161 12.50 -1.59 -11.08
CA GLU A 161 11.99 -2.67 -11.91
C GLU A 161 10.86 -2.14 -12.81
N VAL A 162 10.72 -2.72 -13.99
CA VAL A 162 9.61 -2.49 -14.92
C VAL A 162 8.71 -3.72 -14.98
N ALA A 163 7.43 -3.51 -15.20
CA ALA A 163 6.51 -4.62 -15.43
C ALA A 163 6.85 -5.33 -16.76
N PRO A 164 6.53 -6.64 -16.91
CA PRO A 164 6.78 -7.37 -18.15
C PRO A 164 6.21 -6.66 -19.38
N GLY A 165 7.08 -6.47 -20.37
CA GLY A 165 6.74 -5.79 -21.63
C GLY A 165 6.67 -4.26 -21.55
N VAL A 166 6.96 -3.65 -20.40
CA VAL A 166 7.03 -2.19 -20.22
C VAL A 166 8.47 -1.71 -20.39
N SER A 167 8.67 -0.67 -21.18
CA SER A 167 10.01 -0.06 -21.34
C SER A 167 10.26 1.03 -20.29
N PRO A 168 11.52 1.25 -19.87
CA PRO A 168 11.89 2.40 -19.03
C PRO A 168 11.40 3.74 -19.59
N ASP A 169 11.48 3.93 -20.91
CA ASP A 169 10.99 5.14 -21.57
C ASP A 169 9.49 5.37 -21.40
N GLU A 170 8.71 4.29 -21.35
CA GLU A 170 7.26 4.40 -21.06
C GLU A 170 7.03 4.90 -19.65
N VAL A 171 7.76 4.35 -18.66
CA VAL A 171 7.68 4.79 -17.27
C VAL A 171 8.07 6.26 -17.14
N ILE A 172 9.16 6.68 -17.81
CA ILE A 172 9.61 8.09 -17.84
C ILE A 172 8.49 9.00 -18.36
N ARG A 173 7.90 8.66 -19.50
CA ARG A 173 6.84 9.49 -20.11
C ARG A 173 5.59 9.61 -19.23
N LYS A 174 5.29 8.60 -18.43
CA LYS A 174 4.10 8.55 -17.58
C LYS A 174 4.33 9.05 -16.15
N THR A 175 5.56 9.40 -15.79
CA THR A 175 5.92 9.93 -14.46
C THR A 175 6.09 11.44 -14.53
N ALA A 176 5.27 12.20 -13.81
CA ALA A 176 5.38 13.66 -13.77
C ALA A 176 6.47 14.15 -12.81
N GLY A 177 6.74 13.39 -11.72
CA GLY A 177 7.83 13.68 -10.79
C GLY A 177 9.21 13.40 -11.40
N ARG A 178 10.25 13.98 -10.81
CA ARG A 178 11.63 13.68 -11.21
C ARG A 178 11.88 12.18 -11.09
N LEU A 179 12.32 11.55 -12.20
CA LEU A 179 12.61 10.12 -12.25
C LEU A 179 14.05 9.90 -12.70
N ILE A 180 14.74 9.00 -12.04
CA ILE A 180 16.09 8.53 -12.33
C ILE A 180 16.00 7.04 -12.65
N VAL A 181 16.58 6.62 -13.74
CA VAL A 181 16.67 5.19 -14.09
C VAL A 181 17.93 4.64 -13.43
N ALA A 182 17.79 3.61 -12.61
CA ALA A 182 18.93 2.95 -11.99
C ALA A 182 19.74 2.17 -13.04
N ASP A 183 21.06 2.03 -12.83
CA ASP A 183 21.93 1.32 -13.78
C ASP A 183 21.58 -0.18 -13.87
N ASP A 184 20.95 -0.75 -12.83
CA ASP A 184 20.59 -2.14 -12.66
C ASP A 184 19.08 -2.43 -12.84
N VAL A 185 18.35 -1.57 -13.58
CA VAL A 185 16.93 -1.78 -13.87
C VAL A 185 16.70 -3.13 -14.53
N ARG A 186 15.73 -3.86 -14.03
CA ARG A 186 15.36 -5.19 -14.52
C ARG A 186 13.85 -5.31 -14.70
N GLU A 187 13.43 -6.33 -15.43
CA GLU A 187 12.03 -6.72 -15.53
C GLU A 187 11.59 -7.46 -14.25
N MET A 188 10.39 -7.14 -13.76
CA MET A 188 9.78 -7.86 -12.64
C MET A 188 9.62 -9.34 -12.97
N ARG A 189 9.89 -10.22 -12.00
CA ARG A 189 9.65 -11.65 -12.11
C ARG A 189 8.47 -12.02 -11.22
N PHE A 190 7.50 -12.66 -11.80
CA PHE A 190 6.36 -13.26 -11.07
C PHE A 190 6.62 -14.78 -10.99
N SER A 191 6.55 -15.32 -9.77
CA SER A 191 6.68 -16.76 -9.49
C SER A 191 5.30 -17.43 -9.55
#